data_030470a994d059e3f4ba339efef53330
#
_entry.id   030470a994d059e3f4ba339efef53330
#
_cell.length_a   1.000
_cell.length_b   1.000
_cell.length_c   1.000
_cell.angle_alpha   90.00
_cell.angle_beta   90.00
_cell.angle_gamma   90.00
#
_symmetry.space_group_name_H-M   'P 1'
#
loop_
_entity.id
_entity.type
_entity.pdbx_description
1 polymer ?
#
loop_
_entity_poly.entity_id
_entity_poly.type
_entity_poly.pdbx_seq_one_letter_code
_entity_poly.pdbx_strand_id
1 'polypeptide(L)'
;MGARTTVRHRLNNGTIQPMKVTGLAVAAIAAAISLSAPAYADPDTDFDNQLGRFGIYGPHDYNPYIAKIVCHRLGVGVDPDAAAAAHFLSINLPRGTTQVQTYQFLGTAIAQYCPDLQGKLQNIPAR
;
A
#
# COMPACT_ATOMS: atom_id res chain seq x y z
N MET A 1 3.34 -56.24 30.10
CA MET A 1 2.96 -55.66 29.53
C MET A 1 2.72 -54.73 29.67
N GLY A 2 2.92 -55.94 30.97
CA GLY A 2 2.63 -55.26 30.37
C GLY A 2 2.41 -54.53 30.77
N ALA A 3 2.57 -54.48 30.57
CA ALA A 3 2.25 -54.01 30.34
C ALA A 3 2.05 -53.51 30.82
N ARG A 4 2.15 -53.96 31.00
CA ARG A 4 1.88 -53.63 30.85
C ARG A 4 1.77 -52.86 31.28
N THR A 5 2.12 -53.71 31.94
CA THR A 5 1.91 -53.16 31.82
C THR A 5 1.84 -52.43 32.33
N THR A 6 2.03 -52.96 32.63
CA THR A 6 1.74 -52.48 32.53
C THR A 6 1.75 -51.70 33.05
N VAL A 7 1.93 -52.26 33.49
CA VAL A 7 1.75 -51.65 33.35
C VAL A 7 1.80 -50.94 33.84
N ARG A 8 1.77 -51.26 34.06
CA ARG A 8 1.70 -50.93 34.00
C ARG A 8 1.65 -50.05 34.32
N HIS A 9 1.74 -50.79 35.07
CA HIS A 9 1.50 -50.17 34.86
C HIS A 9 1.52 -49.36 35.36
N ARG A 10 1.66 -49.42 35.05
CA ARG A 10 1.56 -49.05 34.87
C ARG A 10 1.47 -48.16 35.10
N LEU A 11 1.81 -48.48 35.40
CA LEU A 11 1.68 -47.75 34.98
C LEU A 11 1.55 -46.91 35.17
N ASN A 12 1.87 -47.30 35.51
CA ASN A 12 1.62 -46.57 35.09
C ASN A 12 1.39 -45.83 35.11
N ASN A 13 1.82 -46.14 35.16
CA ASN A 13 1.43 -45.35 34.87
C ASN A 13 1.12 -44.51 34.90
N GLY A 14 1.44 -44.57 34.40
CA GLY A 14 1.23 -43.54 33.72
C GLY A 14 0.79 -42.28 34.10
N THR A 15 0.95 -41.41 33.73
CA THR A 15 0.62 -40.28 34.46
C THR A 15 1.31 -39.03 34.03
N ILE A 16 2.00 -38.96 32.97
CA ILE A 16 2.93 -37.89 32.76
C ILE A 16 2.67 -37.12 31.49
N GLN A 17 1.73 -37.49 30.74
CA GLN A 17 1.48 -36.95 29.41
C GLN A 17 0.81 -35.58 29.34
N PRO A 18 0.16 -35.06 30.35
CA PRO A 18 -0.58 -33.79 30.20
C PRO A 18 0.27 -32.62 29.76
N MET A 19 1.54 -32.58 30.16
CA MET A 19 2.40 -31.45 29.81
C MET A 19 2.63 -31.34 28.30
N LYS A 20 2.69 -32.45 27.62
CA LYS A 20 2.91 -32.46 26.19
C LYS A 20 1.74 -31.84 25.42
N VAL A 21 0.54 -32.10 25.89
CA VAL A 21 -0.66 -31.55 25.25
C VAL A 21 -0.68 -30.02 25.38
N THR A 22 -0.25 -29.52 26.54
CA THR A 22 -0.22 -28.08 26.75
C THR A 22 0.73 -27.40 25.76
N GLY A 23 1.89 -27.99 25.57
CA GLY A 23 2.86 -27.42 24.64
C GLY A 23 2.34 -27.36 23.20
N LEU A 24 1.63 -28.38 22.77
CA LEU A 24 1.06 -28.41 21.43
C LEU A 24 0.01 -27.32 21.23
N ALA A 25 -0.80 -27.07 22.27
CA ALA A 25 -1.82 -26.03 22.19
C ALA A 25 -1.19 -24.64 22.00
N VAL A 26 -0.11 -24.37 22.74
CA VAL A 26 0.58 -23.10 22.64
C VAL A 26 1.18 -22.92 21.23
N ALA A 27 1.78 -23.97 20.71
CA ALA A 27 2.36 -23.91 19.38
C ALA A 27 1.30 -23.63 18.31
N ALA A 28 0.12 -24.18 18.43
CA ALA A 28 -0.96 -23.94 17.48
C ALA A 28 -1.40 -22.48 17.49
N ILE A 29 -1.48 -21.87 18.67
CA ILE A 29 -1.87 -20.46 18.78
C ILE A 29 -0.82 -19.56 18.12
N ALA A 30 0.47 -19.85 18.35
CA ALA A 30 1.54 -19.06 17.75
C ALA A 30 1.51 -19.15 16.21
N ALA A 31 1.24 -20.34 15.69
CA ALA A 31 1.14 -20.52 14.24
C ALA A 31 -0.02 -19.72 13.64
N ALA A 32 -1.15 -19.66 14.36
CA ALA A 32 -2.29 -18.88 13.87
C ALA A 32 -1.98 -17.40 13.78
N ILE A 33 -1.24 -16.87 14.75
CA ILE A 33 -0.84 -15.45 14.72
C ILE A 33 0.07 -15.15 13.54
N SER A 34 0.99 -16.06 13.26
CA SER A 34 1.96 -15.83 12.19
C SER A 34 1.35 -15.87 10.79
N LEU A 35 0.12 -16.35 10.64
CA LEU A 35 -0.56 -16.40 9.36
C LEU A 35 -1.34 -15.12 9.05
N SER A 36 -1.35 -14.16 9.97
CA SER A 36 -2.02 -12.89 9.74
C SER A 36 -1.28 -12.11 8.68
N ALA A 37 -1.98 -11.72 7.60
CA ALA A 37 -1.41 -10.89 6.56
C ALA A 37 -1.41 -9.44 7.01
N PRO A 38 -0.36 -8.66 6.69
CA PRO A 38 -0.37 -7.22 6.98
C PRO A 38 -1.46 -6.53 6.13
N ALA A 39 -2.09 -5.54 6.73
CA ALA A 39 -3.04 -4.70 6.00
C ALA A 39 -2.25 -3.62 5.26
N TYR A 40 -2.43 -3.54 3.95
CA TYR A 40 -1.83 -2.47 3.15
C TYR A 40 -2.86 -1.38 2.92
N ALA A 41 -2.43 -0.13 2.98
CA ALA A 41 -3.29 0.98 2.65
C ALA A 41 -3.59 0.96 1.15
N ASP A 42 -4.78 1.42 0.79
CA ASP A 42 -5.17 1.55 -0.60
C ASP A 42 -4.33 2.65 -1.27
N PRO A 43 -3.68 2.38 -2.41
CA PRO A 43 -2.84 3.37 -3.06
C PRO A 43 -3.55 4.67 -3.38
N ASP A 44 -4.83 4.62 -3.70
CA ASP A 44 -5.60 5.82 -4.03
C ASP A 44 -5.85 6.66 -2.79
N THR A 45 -6.12 6.01 -1.65
CA THR A 45 -6.25 6.71 -0.37
C THR A 45 -4.92 7.35 0.03
N ASP A 46 -3.81 6.65 -0.15
CA ASP A 46 -2.48 7.21 0.15
C ASP A 46 -2.19 8.42 -0.71
N PHE A 47 -2.56 8.37 -1.99
CA PHE A 47 -2.38 9.48 -2.90
C PHE A 47 -3.17 10.70 -2.43
N ASP A 48 -4.44 10.54 -2.10
CA ASP A 48 -5.28 11.63 -1.61
C ASP A 48 -4.72 12.25 -0.32
N ASN A 49 -4.21 11.40 0.58
CA ASN A 49 -3.58 11.88 1.81
C ASN A 49 -2.34 12.72 1.53
N GLN A 50 -1.55 12.34 0.54
CA GLN A 50 -0.37 13.12 0.15
C GLN A 50 -0.78 14.46 -0.46
N LEU A 51 -1.81 14.48 -1.31
CA LEU A 51 -2.30 15.71 -1.91
C LEU A 51 -2.84 16.67 -0.85
N GLY A 52 -3.46 16.14 0.20
CA GLY A 52 -3.96 16.97 1.30
C GLY A 52 -2.87 17.78 1.97
N ARG A 53 -1.63 17.30 1.99
CA ARG A 53 -0.49 18.07 2.55
C ARG A 53 -0.17 19.29 1.72
N PHE A 54 -0.56 19.31 0.47
CA PHE A 54 -0.36 20.44 -0.43
C PHE A 54 -1.61 21.31 -0.52
N GLY A 55 -2.67 20.97 0.23
CA GLY A 55 -3.93 21.70 0.16
C GLY A 55 -4.76 21.37 -1.07
N ILE A 56 -4.52 20.21 -1.68
CA ILE A 56 -5.27 19.79 -2.86
C ILE A 56 -6.33 18.78 -2.41
N TYR A 57 -7.59 19.16 -2.58
CA TYR A 57 -8.72 18.33 -2.18
C TYR A 57 -9.67 18.17 -3.37
N GLY A 58 -10.52 17.14 -3.31
CA GLY A 58 -11.49 16.90 -4.36
C GLY A 58 -12.47 15.81 -3.95
N PRO A 59 -13.44 15.51 -4.82
CA PRO A 59 -14.34 14.39 -4.59
C PRO A 59 -13.57 13.08 -4.47
N HIS A 60 -14.12 12.15 -3.70
CA HIS A 60 -13.53 10.84 -3.54
C HIS A 60 -13.23 10.22 -4.91
N ASP A 61 -12.08 9.63 -5.05
CA ASP A 61 -11.61 8.94 -6.27
C ASP A 61 -11.33 9.84 -7.46
N TYR A 62 -11.65 11.13 -7.42
CA TYR A 62 -11.44 12.01 -8.57
C TYR A 62 -9.95 12.25 -8.83
N ASN A 63 -9.21 12.62 -7.79
CA ASN A 63 -7.79 12.92 -7.95
C ASN A 63 -6.98 11.70 -8.36
N PRO A 64 -7.18 10.50 -7.78
CA PRO A 64 -6.52 9.29 -8.28
C PRO A 64 -6.84 9.00 -9.74
N TYR A 65 -8.10 9.21 -10.15
CA TYR A 65 -8.50 9.00 -11.53
C TYR A 65 -7.73 9.92 -12.48
N ILE A 66 -7.66 11.22 -12.17
CA ILE A 66 -6.91 12.20 -12.99
C ILE A 66 -5.42 11.87 -12.98
N ALA A 67 -4.87 11.42 -11.85
CA ALA A 67 -3.46 11.05 -11.76
C ALA A 67 -3.13 9.89 -12.70
N LYS A 68 -3.99 8.90 -12.77
CA LYS A 68 -3.79 7.75 -13.67
C LYS A 68 -3.89 8.17 -15.12
N ILE A 69 -4.79 9.11 -15.43
CA ILE A 69 -4.90 9.65 -16.79
C ILE A 69 -3.63 10.41 -17.18
N VAL A 70 -3.12 11.29 -16.32
CA VAL A 70 -1.92 12.05 -16.68
C VAL A 70 -0.71 11.14 -16.83
N CYS A 71 -0.61 10.08 -16.04
CA CYS A 71 0.43 9.06 -16.21
C CYS A 71 0.30 8.38 -17.59
N HIS A 72 -0.91 8.00 -17.98
CA HIS A 72 -1.13 7.37 -19.26
C HIS A 72 -0.73 8.32 -20.42
N ARG A 73 -1.17 9.58 -20.36
CA ARG A 73 -0.88 10.57 -21.38
C ARG A 73 0.62 10.80 -21.56
N LEU A 74 1.36 10.86 -20.43
CA LEU A 74 2.82 10.98 -20.48
C LEU A 74 3.46 9.71 -21.07
N GLY A 75 2.95 8.55 -20.70
CA GLY A 75 3.52 7.28 -21.13
C GLY A 75 3.37 7.01 -22.62
N VAL A 76 2.24 7.42 -23.20
CA VAL A 76 1.98 7.22 -24.64
C VAL A 76 2.37 8.42 -25.50
N GLY A 77 2.89 9.50 -24.88
CA GLY A 77 3.41 10.65 -25.61
C GLY A 77 2.36 11.67 -26.05
N VAL A 78 1.12 11.58 -25.54
CA VAL A 78 0.12 12.63 -25.75
C VAL A 78 0.62 13.93 -25.14
N ASP A 79 1.16 13.83 -23.91
CA ASP A 79 1.87 14.93 -23.29
C ASP A 79 3.37 14.61 -23.36
N PRO A 80 4.14 15.32 -24.17
CA PRO A 80 5.54 14.97 -24.37
C PRO A 80 6.43 15.27 -23.16
N ASP A 81 6.01 16.19 -22.30
CA ASP A 81 6.81 16.62 -21.17
C ASP A 81 5.94 17.06 -19.99
N ALA A 82 6.60 17.44 -18.89
CA ALA A 82 5.91 17.86 -17.67
C ALA A 82 5.06 19.12 -17.87
N ALA A 83 5.48 20.03 -18.75
CA ALA A 83 4.72 21.26 -18.97
C ALA A 83 3.39 20.96 -19.64
N ALA A 84 3.37 20.07 -20.64
CA ALA A 84 2.14 19.65 -21.30
C ALA A 84 1.22 18.91 -20.32
N ALA A 85 1.78 18.03 -19.49
CA ALA A 85 1.01 17.32 -18.47
C ALA A 85 0.43 18.29 -17.43
N ALA A 86 1.22 19.29 -17.02
CA ALA A 86 0.74 20.31 -16.08
C ALA A 86 -0.40 21.13 -16.71
N HIS A 87 -0.33 21.41 -18.00
CA HIS A 87 -1.42 22.10 -18.69
C HIS A 87 -2.70 21.26 -18.62
N PHE A 88 -2.61 19.96 -18.91
CA PHE A 88 -3.76 19.07 -18.78
C PHE A 88 -4.33 19.13 -17.35
N LEU A 89 -3.46 19.08 -16.34
CA LEU A 89 -3.90 19.13 -14.95
C LEU A 89 -4.57 20.45 -14.61
N SER A 90 -4.04 21.58 -15.13
CA SER A 90 -4.56 22.91 -14.80
C SER A 90 -6.02 23.11 -15.22
N ILE A 91 -6.45 22.39 -16.25
CA ILE A 91 -7.84 22.48 -16.71
C ILE A 91 -8.74 21.40 -16.10
N ASN A 92 -8.16 20.43 -15.39
CA ASN A 92 -8.92 19.34 -14.79
C ASN A 92 -8.94 19.38 -13.26
N LEU A 93 -8.07 20.16 -12.64
CA LEU A 93 -8.08 20.32 -11.20
C LEU A 93 -9.04 21.45 -10.78
N PRO A 94 -9.43 21.50 -9.50
CA PRO A 94 -10.36 22.53 -9.05
C PRO A 94 -9.85 23.94 -9.33
N ARG A 95 -10.79 24.86 -9.54
CA ARG A 95 -10.45 26.28 -9.72
C ARG A 95 -9.70 26.78 -8.51
N GLY A 96 -8.70 27.62 -8.75
CA GLY A 96 -7.87 28.14 -7.70
C GLY A 96 -6.66 27.29 -7.38
N THR A 97 -6.52 26.12 -8.01
CA THR A 97 -5.30 25.34 -7.89
C THR A 97 -4.13 26.14 -8.47
N THR A 98 -3.11 26.36 -7.65
CA THR A 98 -1.95 27.16 -8.07
C THR A 98 -1.06 26.34 -9.01
N GLN A 99 -0.16 27.05 -9.71
CA GLN A 99 0.84 26.37 -10.53
C GLN A 99 1.73 25.46 -9.69
N VAL A 100 2.12 25.91 -8.50
CA VAL A 100 2.90 25.09 -7.58
C VAL A 100 2.15 23.80 -7.25
N GLN A 101 0.88 23.91 -6.87
CA GLN A 101 0.05 22.74 -6.55
C GLN A 101 -0.10 21.81 -7.75
N THR A 102 -0.22 22.37 -8.95
CA THR A 102 -0.33 21.56 -10.17
C THR A 102 0.91 20.68 -10.37
N TYR A 103 2.11 21.26 -10.16
CA TYR A 103 3.35 20.48 -10.25
C TYR A 103 3.54 19.53 -9.07
N GLN A 104 3.07 19.91 -7.88
CA GLN A 104 3.05 18.98 -6.74
C GLN A 104 2.15 17.78 -7.02
N PHE A 105 0.98 18.02 -7.61
CA PHE A 105 0.10 16.94 -8.04
C PHE A 105 0.82 16.03 -9.04
N LEU A 106 1.42 16.63 -10.07
CA LEU A 106 2.10 15.86 -11.11
C LEU A 106 3.22 15.00 -10.54
N GLY A 107 4.07 15.58 -9.67
CA GLY A 107 5.15 14.83 -9.06
C GLY A 107 4.66 13.68 -8.20
N THR A 108 3.60 13.92 -7.42
CA THR A 108 3.00 12.88 -6.57
C THR A 108 2.37 11.78 -7.42
N ALA A 109 1.67 12.17 -8.51
CA ALA A 109 1.05 11.21 -9.42
C ALA A 109 2.09 10.28 -10.04
N ILE A 110 3.19 10.86 -10.53
CA ILE A 110 4.26 10.07 -11.15
C ILE A 110 4.88 9.13 -10.13
N ALA A 111 5.19 9.63 -8.93
CA ALA A 111 5.79 8.80 -7.89
C ALA A 111 4.89 7.62 -7.49
N GLN A 112 3.57 7.85 -7.46
CA GLN A 112 2.62 6.84 -7.01
C GLN A 112 2.24 5.85 -8.10
N TYR A 113 1.97 6.32 -9.31
CA TYR A 113 1.34 5.50 -10.35
C TYR A 113 2.22 5.19 -11.55
N CYS A 114 3.27 5.98 -11.80
CA CYS A 114 4.13 5.77 -12.96
C CYS A 114 5.57 6.19 -12.68
N PRO A 115 6.21 5.58 -11.66
CA PRO A 115 7.55 6.01 -11.23
C PRO A 115 8.63 5.87 -12.32
N ASP A 116 8.40 5.06 -13.32
CA ASP A 116 9.30 4.93 -14.47
C ASP A 116 9.34 6.21 -15.31
N LEU A 117 8.38 7.14 -15.13
CA LEU A 117 8.33 8.40 -15.86
C LEU A 117 8.93 9.56 -15.07
N GLN A 118 9.66 9.30 -13.99
CA GLN A 118 10.31 10.35 -13.20
C GLN A 118 11.20 11.28 -14.04
N GLY A 119 11.82 10.76 -15.08
CA GLY A 119 12.66 11.56 -15.98
C GLY A 119 11.92 12.71 -16.65
N LYS A 120 10.60 12.61 -16.78
CA LYS A 120 9.79 13.67 -17.38
C LYS A 120 9.70 14.91 -16.50
N LEU A 121 10.04 14.80 -15.22
CA LEU A 121 9.99 15.93 -14.27
C LEU A 121 11.22 16.83 -14.33
N GLN A 122 12.26 16.47 -15.08
CA GLN A 122 13.53 17.17 -15.04
C GLN A 122 13.47 18.60 -15.61
N ASN A 123 12.50 18.89 -16.46
CA ASN A 123 12.39 20.18 -17.14
C ASN A 123 11.23 21.02 -16.59
N ILE A 124 10.94 20.88 -15.30
CA ILE A 124 9.92 21.71 -14.65
C ILE A 124 10.48 23.14 -14.52
N PRO A 125 9.72 24.16 -14.94
CA PRO A 125 10.20 25.55 -14.81
C PRO A 125 10.46 25.94 -13.37
N ALA A 126 11.50 26.73 -13.14
CA ALA A 126 11.80 27.31 -11.83
C ALA A 126 10.72 28.31 -11.44
N ARG A 127 10.57 28.51 -10.10
CA ARG A 127 9.49 29.33 -9.57
C ARG A 127 10.02 30.57 -8.93
#